data_7740fbc147cd9e15ac93aabc06c348a9
#
_entry.id   7740fbc147cd9e15ac93aabc06c348a9
#
_cell.length_a   1.000
_cell.length_b   1.000
_cell.length_c   1.000
_cell.angle_alpha   90.00
_cell.angle_beta   90.00
_cell.angle_gamma   90.00
#
_symmetry.space_group_name_H-M   'P 1'
#
loop_
_entity.id
_entity.type
_entity.pdbx_description
1 polymer ?
#
loop_
_entity_poly.entity_id
_entity_poly.type
_entity_poly.pdbx_seq_one_letter_code
_entity_poly.pdbx_strand_id
1 'polypeptide(L)'
;AASDVYKRQHSKWSAQWMQEPTGGDGAIIKKEWIQIWEKSSPPAVSFIIQSYDTAFLKSERADYSAITTWGVFYVNEGDEPNIVLLDSIRDRYTFPELKQVAHESYLHWEPDSVIIESKASGMPLTQELRAMGIPVQNYSPNRGQDKIARTNACLLYTSDAADDLLC
;
A
#
# COMPACT_ATOMS: atom_id res chain seq x y z
N ALA A 1 10.45 -25.67 -7.43
CA ALA A 1 9.01 -26.03 -7.36
C ALA A 1 8.65 -26.81 -6.08
N ALA A 2 9.48 -27.77 -5.60
CA ALA A 2 9.19 -28.52 -4.37
C ALA A 2 9.40 -27.67 -3.09
N SER A 3 10.35 -26.75 -3.08
CA SER A 3 10.66 -25.92 -1.90
C SER A 3 9.56 -24.92 -1.53
N ASP A 4 8.82 -24.39 -2.50
CA ASP A 4 7.77 -23.38 -2.28
C ASP A 4 6.48 -24.01 -1.72
N VAL A 5 6.18 -25.24 -2.13
CA VAL A 5 5.06 -26.00 -1.55
C VAL A 5 5.35 -26.35 -0.09
N TYR A 6 6.59 -26.67 0.24
CA TYR A 6 7.02 -26.99 1.61
C TYR A 6 6.96 -25.76 2.53
N LYS A 7 7.39 -24.58 2.09
CA LYS A 7 7.32 -23.32 2.84
C LYS A 7 5.87 -22.91 3.10
N ARG A 8 4.97 -23.06 2.11
CA ARG A 8 3.53 -22.78 2.28
C ARG A 8 2.84 -23.74 3.25
N GLN A 9 3.26 -25.00 3.28
CA GLN A 9 2.70 -25.98 4.22
C GLN A 9 3.20 -25.74 5.64
N HIS A 10 4.44 -25.33 5.84
CA HIS A 10 5.02 -25.08 7.15
C HIS A 10 4.36 -23.89 7.88
N SER A 11 4.10 -22.78 7.19
CA SER A 11 3.44 -21.62 7.79
C SER A 11 1.95 -21.89 8.13
N LYS A 12 1.23 -22.63 7.29
CA LYS A 12 -0.14 -23.06 7.58
C LYS A 12 -0.20 -24.09 8.71
N TRP A 13 0.75 -25.00 8.76
CA TRP A 13 0.87 -25.99 9.83
C TRP A 13 1.14 -25.33 11.18
N SER A 14 2.11 -24.42 11.26
CA SER A 14 2.45 -23.69 12.49
C SER A 14 1.29 -22.83 12.98
N ALA A 15 0.58 -22.12 12.09
CA ALA A 15 -0.52 -21.25 12.46
C ALA A 15 -1.78 -22.04 12.90
N GLN A 16 -2.10 -23.16 12.24
CA GLN A 16 -3.34 -23.90 12.50
C GLN A 16 -3.20 -24.99 13.56
N TRP A 17 -2.06 -25.66 13.65
CA TRP A 17 -1.89 -26.83 14.53
C TRP A 17 -1.06 -26.55 15.76
N MET A 18 -0.08 -25.66 15.67
CA MET A 18 0.79 -25.33 16.81
C MET A 18 0.25 -24.14 17.62
N GLN A 19 -0.80 -23.44 17.15
CA GLN A 19 -1.33 -22.21 17.74
C GLN A 19 -0.26 -21.14 18.03
N GLU A 20 0.89 -21.25 17.39
CA GLU A 20 1.94 -20.25 17.38
C GLU A 20 1.73 -19.37 16.14
N PRO A 21 1.15 -18.16 16.27
CA PRO A 21 1.26 -17.17 15.21
C PRO A 21 2.75 -16.90 15.06
N THR A 22 3.33 -17.26 13.92
CA THR A 22 4.74 -17.04 13.62
C THR A 22 5.03 -15.53 13.73
N GLY A 23 5.46 -15.13 14.93
CA GLY A 23 5.98 -13.80 15.18
C GLY A 23 7.31 -13.65 14.42
N GLY A 24 7.35 -12.70 13.49
CA GLY A 24 8.59 -12.29 12.82
C GLY A 24 8.93 -13.06 11.54
N ASP A 25 8.99 -14.39 11.55
CA ASP A 25 9.42 -15.19 10.39
C ASP A 25 8.33 -15.42 9.33
N GLY A 26 7.08 -15.08 9.62
CA GLY A 26 5.94 -15.23 8.71
C GLY A 26 5.47 -13.93 8.07
N ALA A 27 6.09 -12.81 8.36
CA ALA A 27 5.76 -11.53 7.73
C ALA A 27 6.19 -11.54 6.26
N ILE A 28 5.25 -11.27 5.36
CA ILE A 28 5.52 -11.20 3.91
C ILE A 28 6.50 -10.07 3.61
N ILE A 29 6.34 -8.94 4.30
CA ILE A 29 7.26 -7.79 4.25
C ILE A 29 8.08 -7.81 5.53
N LYS A 30 9.38 -7.98 5.41
CA LYS A 30 10.28 -8.01 6.55
C LYS A 30 10.61 -6.59 7.00
N LYS A 31 10.66 -6.39 8.32
CA LYS A 31 10.97 -5.08 8.91
C LYS A 31 12.34 -4.55 8.46
N GLU A 32 13.30 -5.43 8.25
CA GLU A 32 14.66 -5.12 7.80
C GLU A 32 14.73 -4.53 6.38
N TRP A 33 13.69 -4.72 5.55
CA TRP A 33 13.61 -4.13 4.22
C TRP A 33 13.12 -2.68 4.24
N ILE A 34 12.54 -2.24 5.37
CA ILE A 34 12.06 -0.88 5.54
C ILE A 34 13.25 -0.01 5.95
N GLN A 35 13.66 0.86 5.06
CA GLN A 35 14.69 1.84 5.33
C GLN A 35 14.06 3.11 5.91
N ILE A 36 14.74 3.74 6.87
CA ILE A 36 14.31 4.99 7.46
C ILE A 36 15.09 6.12 6.82
N TRP A 37 14.37 7.16 6.38
CA TRP A 37 15.01 8.36 5.88
C TRP A 37 15.57 9.18 7.06
N GLU A 38 16.90 9.24 7.17
CA GLU A 38 17.57 9.86 8.33
C GLU A 38 17.82 11.37 8.17
N LYS A 39 17.64 11.93 6.96
CA LYS A 39 17.84 13.36 6.74
C LYS A 39 16.66 14.18 7.26
N SER A 40 16.90 15.43 7.65
CA SER A 40 15.91 16.35 8.21
C SER A 40 14.79 16.77 7.25
N SER A 41 15.00 16.61 5.94
CA SER A 41 14.01 16.88 4.91
C SER A 41 13.89 15.67 3.98
N PRO A 42 12.70 15.37 3.43
CA PRO A 42 12.54 14.33 2.43
C PRO A 42 13.38 14.64 1.19
N PRO A 43 13.67 13.64 0.33
CA PRO A 43 14.32 13.88 -0.94
C PRO A 43 13.46 14.78 -1.83
N ALA A 44 14.07 15.45 -2.79
CA ALA A 44 13.33 16.13 -3.85
C ALA A 44 12.54 15.07 -4.64
N VAL A 45 11.22 15.12 -4.53
CA VAL A 45 10.34 14.17 -5.23
C VAL A 45 9.96 14.71 -6.60
N SER A 46 9.93 13.84 -7.58
CA SER A 46 9.53 14.16 -8.97
C SER A 46 8.04 13.93 -9.20
N PHE A 47 7.40 13.12 -8.33
CA PHE A 47 6.01 12.73 -8.48
C PHE A 47 5.41 12.34 -7.12
N ILE A 48 4.18 12.75 -6.83
CA ILE A 48 3.47 12.41 -5.59
C ILE A 48 2.25 11.56 -5.91
N ILE A 49 2.11 10.43 -5.22
CA ILE A 49 0.99 9.50 -5.35
C ILE A 49 0.27 9.40 -4.02
N GLN A 50 -1.05 9.51 -4.02
CA GLN A 50 -1.88 9.12 -2.89
C GLN A 50 -2.61 7.81 -3.17
N SER A 51 -2.58 6.89 -2.21
CA SER A 51 -3.29 5.61 -2.28
C SER A 51 -4.27 5.47 -1.13
N TYR A 52 -5.50 5.07 -1.45
CA TYR A 52 -6.62 4.99 -0.52
C TYR A 52 -7.13 3.55 -0.42
N ASP A 53 -7.09 2.98 0.78
CA ASP A 53 -7.81 1.75 1.16
C ASP A 53 -8.96 2.16 2.09
N THR A 54 -10.18 2.10 1.59
CA THR A 54 -11.35 2.69 2.24
C THR A 54 -12.27 1.65 2.83
N ALA A 55 -12.79 1.93 4.03
CA ALA A 55 -13.87 1.20 4.66
C ALA A 55 -14.91 2.19 5.21
N PHE A 56 -16.20 1.80 5.21
CA PHE A 56 -17.25 2.60 5.81
C PHE A 56 -17.73 1.99 7.11
N LEU A 57 -17.92 2.84 8.10
CA LEU A 57 -18.55 2.46 9.36
C LEU A 57 -20.00 2.04 9.11
N LYS A 58 -20.28 0.73 9.14
CA LYS A 58 -21.63 0.18 9.23
C LYS A 58 -21.91 -0.49 10.60
N SER A 59 -20.86 -0.68 11.44
CA SER A 59 -20.98 -1.30 12.76
C SER A 59 -19.78 -0.93 13.64
N GLU A 60 -19.85 -1.22 14.93
CA GLU A 60 -18.74 -1.07 15.91
C GLU A 60 -17.49 -1.90 15.58
N ARG A 61 -17.58 -2.85 14.63
CA ARG A 61 -16.47 -3.66 14.12
C ARG A 61 -15.94 -3.19 12.76
N ALA A 62 -16.15 -1.90 12.43
CA ALA A 62 -15.73 -1.37 11.13
C ALA A 62 -14.21 -1.43 10.93
N ASP A 63 -13.83 -1.75 9.72
CA ASP A 63 -12.43 -1.70 9.29
C ASP A 63 -11.92 -0.25 9.25
N TYR A 64 -10.61 -0.08 9.32
CA TYR A 64 -9.96 1.21 9.19
C TYR A 64 -9.93 1.66 7.73
N SER A 65 -10.06 2.96 7.50
CA SER A 65 -9.65 3.58 6.26
C SER A 65 -8.21 4.07 6.39
N ALA A 66 -7.44 3.94 5.32
CA ALA A 66 -6.06 4.42 5.27
C ALA A 66 -5.84 5.26 4.01
N ILE A 67 -5.14 6.39 4.17
CA ILE A 67 -4.63 7.24 3.10
C ILE A 67 -3.13 7.28 3.26
N THR A 68 -2.39 6.91 2.23
CA THR A 68 -0.93 6.97 2.23
C THR A 68 -0.46 7.87 1.11
N THR A 69 0.49 8.76 1.43
CA THR A 69 1.09 9.68 0.46
C THR A 69 2.54 9.28 0.23
N TRP A 70 2.89 9.06 -1.02
CA TRP A 70 4.18 8.55 -1.46
C TRP A 70 4.84 9.54 -2.40
N GLY A 71 6.12 9.81 -2.17
CA GLY A 71 6.97 10.54 -3.10
C GLY A 71 7.82 9.58 -3.93
N VAL A 72 7.84 9.79 -5.23
CA VAL A 72 8.75 9.10 -6.16
C VAL A 72 9.96 9.99 -6.40
N PHE A 73 11.15 9.46 -6.24
CA PHE A 73 12.41 10.20 -6.45
C PHE A 73 13.47 9.33 -7.11
N TYR A 74 14.45 9.97 -7.71
CA TYR A 74 15.59 9.34 -8.35
C TYR A 74 16.87 9.80 -7.65
N VAL A 75 17.82 8.89 -7.43
CA VAL A 75 19.13 9.24 -6.85
C VAL A 75 20.01 9.91 -7.89
N ASN A 76 20.06 9.34 -9.09
CA ASN A 76 20.72 9.93 -10.24
C ASN A 76 19.80 9.89 -11.46
N GLU A 77 20.12 10.68 -12.49
CA GLU A 77 19.41 10.66 -13.76
C GLU A 77 19.61 9.29 -14.46
N GLY A 78 18.51 8.61 -14.78
CA GLY A 78 18.50 7.29 -15.40
C GLY A 78 18.46 6.11 -14.45
N ASP A 79 18.49 6.34 -13.14
CA ASP A 79 18.29 5.29 -12.14
C ASP A 79 16.83 4.80 -12.11
N GLU A 80 16.62 3.62 -11.52
CA GLU A 80 15.28 3.13 -11.15
C GLU A 80 14.64 4.06 -10.12
N PRO A 81 13.31 4.25 -10.18
CA PRO A 81 12.60 5.10 -9.24
C PRO A 81 12.59 4.49 -7.82
N ASN A 82 12.88 5.33 -6.84
CA ASN A 82 12.70 5.02 -5.43
C ASN A 82 11.40 5.64 -4.91
N ILE A 83 10.84 5.08 -3.85
CA ILE A 83 9.65 5.61 -3.20
C ILE A 83 9.93 5.93 -1.73
N VAL A 84 9.37 7.00 -1.24
CA VAL A 84 9.40 7.40 0.17
C VAL A 84 7.98 7.64 0.67
N LEU A 85 7.65 7.10 1.83
CA LEU A 85 6.39 7.41 2.50
C LEU A 85 6.50 8.82 3.11
N LEU A 86 5.69 9.75 2.61
CA LEU A 86 5.65 11.13 3.07
C LEU A 86 4.65 11.31 4.21
N ASP A 87 3.51 10.62 4.13
CA ASP A 87 2.44 10.71 5.13
C ASP A 87 1.60 9.43 5.16
N SER A 88 1.00 9.14 6.33
CA SER A 88 0.09 8.02 6.51
C SER A 88 -1.00 8.38 7.52
N ILE A 89 -2.23 8.47 7.03
CA ILE A 89 -3.43 8.69 7.82
C ILE A 89 -4.16 7.36 7.92
N ARG A 90 -4.51 6.92 9.13
CA ARG A 90 -5.27 5.69 9.36
C ARG A 90 -6.21 5.87 10.53
N ASP A 91 -7.51 5.85 10.24
CA ASP A 91 -8.54 5.95 11.28
C ASP A 91 -9.86 5.33 10.80
N ARG A 92 -10.84 5.32 11.70
CA ARG A 92 -12.23 4.94 11.40
C ARG A 92 -13.03 6.20 11.14
N TYR A 93 -13.52 6.33 9.93
CA TYR A 93 -14.27 7.51 9.50
C TYR A 93 -15.69 7.14 9.10
N THR A 94 -16.63 8.00 9.39
CA THR A 94 -17.88 8.06 8.64
C THR A 94 -17.60 8.56 7.22
N PHE A 95 -18.52 8.32 6.29
CA PHE A 95 -18.32 8.76 4.90
C PHE A 95 -18.10 10.28 4.75
N PRO A 96 -18.87 11.17 5.44
CA PRO A 96 -18.61 12.61 5.38
C PRO A 96 -17.22 12.99 5.91
N GLU A 97 -16.77 12.38 7.03
CA GLU A 97 -15.44 12.62 7.60
C GLU A 97 -14.35 12.17 6.65
N LEU A 98 -14.47 10.95 6.09
CA LEU A 98 -13.50 10.44 5.12
C LEU A 98 -13.38 11.34 3.88
N LYS A 99 -14.51 11.85 3.37
CA LYS A 99 -14.53 12.79 2.26
C LYS A 99 -13.77 14.09 2.61
N GLN A 100 -14.01 14.63 3.80
CA GLN A 100 -13.33 15.84 4.26
C GLN A 100 -11.81 15.61 4.40
N VAL A 101 -11.40 14.55 5.11
CA VAL A 101 -9.98 14.19 5.31
C VAL A 101 -9.28 13.95 3.96
N ALA A 102 -9.94 13.26 3.03
CA ALA A 102 -9.41 13.03 1.69
C ALA A 102 -9.20 14.35 0.93
N HIS A 103 -10.15 15.27 0.99
CA HIS A 103 -10.04 16.57 0.34
C HIS A 103 -8.93 17.44 0.97
N GLU A 104 -8.85 17.49 2.30
CA GLU A 104 -7.80 18.22 3.02
C GLU A 104 -6.41 17.66 2.71
N SER A 105 -6.27 16.32 2.70
CA SER A 105 -5.02 15.66 2.34
C SER A 105 -4.61 15.92 0.89
N TYR A 106 -5.58 15.95 -0.04
CA TYR A 106 -5.33 16.32 -1.43
C TYR A 106 -4.82 17.75 -1.56
N LEU A 107 -5.46 18.70 -0.90
CA LEU A 107 -5.03 20.11 -0.94
C LEU A 107 -3.67 20.33 -0.28
N HIS A 108 -3.33 19.55 0.74
CA HIS A 108 -2.05 19.68 1.44
C HIS A 108 -0.88 19.15 0.62
N TRP A 109 -1.06 18.02 -0.05
CA TRP A 109 0.00 17.31 -0.75
C TRP A 109 0.04 17.58 -2.26
N GLU A 110 -1.04 18.09 -2.83
CA GLU A 110 -1.21 18.34 -4.27
C GLU A 110 -0.69 17.17 -5.13
N PRO A 111 -1.18 15.92 -4.88
CA PRO A 111 -0.62 14.74 -5.54
C PRO A 111 -0.89 14.74 -7.04
N ASP A 112 0.07 14.26 -7.81
CA ASP A 112 -0.06 14.06 -9.27
C ASP A 112 -1.05 12.94 -9.60
N SER A 113 -1.22 11.98 -8.70
CA SER A 113 -2.15 10.86 -8.87
C SER A 113 -2.81 10.46 -7.57
N VAL A 114 -4.13 10.25 -7.62
CA VAL A 114 -4.93 9.69 -6.52
C VAL A 114 -5.49 8.35 -6.95
N ILE A 115 -5.15 7.28 -6.23
CA ILE A 115 -5.54 5.90 -6.53
C ILE A 115 -6.48 5.40 -5.44
N ILE A 116 -7.68 4.94 -5.82
CA ILE A 116 -8.66 4.35 -4.90
C ILE A 116 -9.01 2.95 -5.36
N GLU A 117 -8.94 1.97 -4.44
CA GLU A 117 -9.35 0.60 -4.76
C GLU A 117 -10.86 0.53 -5.03
N SER A 118 -11.25 -0.05 -6.18
CA SER A 118 -12.65 -0.20 -6.64
C SER A 118 -13.39 -1.27 -5.85
N LYS A 119 -13.48 -1.11 -4.53
CA LYS A 119 -14.38 -1.87 -3.66
C LYS A 119 -15.69 -1.11 -3.46
N ALA A 120 -16.67 -1.77 -2.85
CA ALA A 120 -17.98 -1.17 -2.56
C ALA A 120 -17.88 0.17 -1.83
N SER A 121 -16.85 0.36 -0.99
CA SER A 121 -16.58 1.59 -0.24
C SER A 121 -15.80 2.66 -1.03
N GLY A 122 -14.97 2.27 -2.00
CA GLY A 122 -14.15 3.21 -2.79
C GLY A 122 -14.93 3.94 -3.87
N MET A 123 -15.97 3.33 -4.42
CA MET A 123 -16.73 3.92 -5.53
C MET A 123 -17.49 5.21 -5.16
N PRO A 124 -18.25 5.27 -4.05
CA PRO A 124 -18.90 6.52 -3.63
C PRO A 124 -17.90 7.64 -3.36
N LEU A 125 -16.76 7.33 -2.70
CA LEU A 125 -15.73 8.33 -2.45
C LEU A 125 -15.12 8.85 -3.76
N THR A 126 -14.86 7.96 -4.72
CA THR A 126 -14.37 8.34 -6.06
C THR A 126 -15.31 9.33 -6.75
N GLN A 127 -16.62 9.09 -6.70
CA GLN A 127 -17.61 9.97 -7.34
C GLN A 127 -17.61 11.36 -6.70
N GLU A 128 -17.58 11.42 -5.36
CA GLU A 128 -17.56 12.69 -4.62
C GLU A 128 -16.26 13.48 -4.89
N LEU A 129 -15.10 12.82 -4.80
CA LEU A 129 -13.82 13.49 -5.05
C LEU A 129 -13.71 13.99 -6.50
N ARG A 130 -14.19 13.21 -7.49
CA ARG A 130 -14.26 13.68 -8.88
C ARG A 130 -15.18 14.87 -9.06
N ALA A 131 -16.32 14.90 -8.36
CA ALA A 131 -17.22 16.06 -8.37
C ALA A 131 -16.57 17.32 -7.78
N MET A 132 -15.58 17.14 -6.89
CA MET A 132 -14.75 18.23 -6.33
C MET A 132 -13.55 18.60 -7.24
N GLY A 133 -13.42 17.98 -8.41
CA GLY A 133 -12.34 18.25 -9.37
C GLY A 133 -11.06 17.46 -9.14
N ILE A 134 -11.07 16.48 -8.23
CA ILE A 134 -9.89 15.64 -7.95
C ILE A 134 -9.79 14.50 -8.97
N PRO A 135 -8.67 14.35 -9.69
CA PRO A 135 -8.50 13.32 -10.72
C PRO A 135 -8.21 11.95 -10.10
N VAL A 136 -9.25 11.24 -9.69
CA VAL A 136 -9.13 9.92 -9.06
C VAL A 136 -9.04 8.82 -10.12
N GLN A 137 -8.04 7.94 -9.97
CA GLN A 137 -7.91 6.70 -10.70
C GLN A 137 -8.43 5.53 -9.84
N ASN A 138 -9.26 4.67 -10.44
CA ASN A 138 -9.74 3.48 -9.75
C ASN A 138 -8.85 2.28 -10.08
N TYR A 139 -8.43 1.59 -9.04
CA TYR A 139 -7.69 0.34 -9.15
C TYR A 139 -8.61 -0.85 -8.80
N SER A 140 -8.76 -1.78 -9.74
CA SER A 140 -9.52 -3.01 -9.52
C SER A 140 -8.56 -4.20 -9.53
N PRO A 141 -8.30 -4.83 -8.38
CA PRO A 141 -7.49 -6.04 -8.35
C PRO A 141 -8.17 -7.16 -9.13
N ASN A 142 -7.39 -7.97 -9.83
CA ASN A 142 -7.90 -9.13 -10.55
C ASN A 142 -8.61 -10.11 -9.59
N ARG A 143 -9.70 -10.72 -10.07
CA ARG A 143 -10.45 -11.73 -9.30
C ARG A 143 -9.53 -12.90 -8.95
N GLY A 144 -9.51 -13.29 -7.66
CA GLY A 144 -8.71 -14.41 -7.16
C GLY A 144 -7.30 -14.06 -6.67
N GLN A 145 -6.85 -12.83 -6.81
CA GLN A 145 -5.60 -12.34 -6.21
C GLN A 145 -5.91 -11.61 -4.91
N ASP A 146 -5.73 -12.29 -3.78
CA ASP A 146 -5.78 -11.65 -2.48
C ASP A 146 -4.56 -10.72 -2.24
N LYS A 147 -4.58 -9.93 -1.17
CA LYS A 147 -3.47 -9.01 -0.83
C LYS A 147 -2.13 -9.77 -0.69
N ILE A 148 -2.17 -10.99 -0.15
CA ILE A 148 -1.00 -11.84 0.07
C ILE A 148 -0.41 -12.30 -1.27
N ALA A 149 -1.24 -12.78 -2.19
CA ALA A 149 -0.81 -13.22 -3.51
C ALA A 149 -0.18 -12.08 -4.32
N ARG A 150 -0.77 -10.88 -4.25
CA ARG A 150 -0.24 -9.67 -4.93
C ARG A 150 1.11 -9.23 -4.35
N THR A 151 1.24 -9.23 -3.03
CA THR A 151 2.49 -8.87 -2.36
C THR A 151 3.60 -9.86 -2.71
N ASN A 152 3.30 -11.16 -2.70
CA ASN A 152 4.27 -12.19 -3.09
C ASN A 152 4.70 -12.05 -4.56
N ALA A 153 3.80 -11.69 -5.46
CA ALA A 153 4.14 -11.45 -6.86
C ALA A 153 5.11 -10.28 -7.02
N CYS A 154 4.90 -9.18 -6.29
CA CYS A 154 5.83 -8.04 -6.28
C CYS A 154 7.21 -8.42 -5.73
N LEU A 155 7.25 -9.21 -4.65
CA LEU A 155 8.51 -9.63 -4.02
C LEU A 155 9.33 -10.59 -4.89
N LEU A 156 8.69 -11.45 -5.67
CA LEU A 156 9.37 -12.31 -6.63
C LEU A 156 10.04 -11.50 -7.75
N TYR A 157 9.38 -10.44 -8.22
CA TYR A 157 9.92 -9.58 -9.25
C TYR A 157 11.13 -8.76 -8.78
N THR A 158 11.13 -8.30 -7.51
CA THR A 158 12.25 -7.55 -6.94
C THR A 158 13.44 -8.42 -6.57
N SER A 159 13.25 -9.70 -6.26
CA SER A 159 14.37 -10.62 -5.99
C SER A 159 15.10 -11.05 -7.26
N ASP A 160 14.42 -11.21 -8.39
CA ASP A 160 15.04 -11.51 -9.68
C ASP A 160 15.92 -10.35 -10.18
N ALA A 161 15.47 -9.10 -9.96
CA ALA A 161 16.25 -7.91 -10.32
C ALA A 161 17.50 -7.70 -9.43
N ALA A 162 17.50 -8.24 -8.19
CA ALA A 162 18.65 -8.15 -7.29
C ALA A 162 19.74 -9.19 -7.62
N ASP A 163 19.38 -10.34 -8.20
CA ASP A 163 20.33 -11.38 -8.61
C ASP A 163 21.05 -11.00 -9.91
N ASP A 164 20.46 -10.19 -10.80
CA ASP A 164 21.08 -9.69 -12.01
C ASP A 164 22.17 -8.63 -11.75
N LEU A 165 22.20 -8.03 -10.55
CA LEU A 165 23.24 -7.04 -10.16
C LEU A 165 24.51 -7.68 -9.56
N LEU A 166 24.57 -9.01 -9.43
CA LEU A 166 25.69 -9.76 -8.87
C LEU A 166 26.48 -10.57 -9.93
N CYS A 167 26.25 -10.33 -11.21
CA CYS A 167 27.05 -10.91 -12.32
C CYS A 167 28.07 -9.96 -12.88
#